data_6350704fe329ac7beab80081aff72516
#
_entry.id   6350704fe329ac7beab80081aff72516
#
_cell.length_a   1.000
_cell.length_b   1.000
_cell.length_c   1.000
_cell.angle_alpha   90.00
_cell.angle_beta   90.00
_cell.angle_gamma   90.00
#
_symmetry.space_group_name_H-M   'P 1'
#
loop_
_entity.id
_entity.type
_entity.pdbx_description
1 polymer ?
#
loop_
_entity_poly.entity_id
_entity_poly.type
_entity_poly.pdbx_seq_one_letter_code
_entity_poly.pdbx_strand_id
1 'polypeptide(L)'
;HIIYMKDRKQLEPYDSLRTNIMKFLESRNVRMKVATDSVTNIVKNSKGSLTREKVLAQRTEELTAKDNDLKNLIREYHDGLMLFEISNRNVWDKAAKDEAGLAAYFKKHKKNYAWSEPRFKGMAFHVKNVEDQKAVKDCVKGLAFSKWADKLRTTFNNDSVIRIRVEKGIFKKGDNAFVDKMVFKKDTTVQSLKDYPIDDVFGKILKKGPEEYEDVKGLVIADYQNLLEERWIAELRKKYPVVVNKEVLETVNKH
;
A
#
# COMPACT_ATOMS: atom_id res chain seq x y z
N HIS A 1 -15.79 -38.83 -45.26
CA HIS A 1 -15.30 -37.43 -45.41
C HIS A 1 -14.17 -37.40 -46.41
N ILE A 2 -14.34 -36.67 -47.53
CA ILE A 2 -13.29 -36.45 -48.53
C ILE A 2 -12.48 -35.26 -48.04
N ILE A 3 -11.22 -35.47 -47.62
CA ILE A 3 -10.29 -34.42 -47.25
C ILE A 3 -9.58 -33.96 -48.54
N TYR A 4 -9.87 -32.74 -48.97
CA TYR A 4 -9.24 -32.12 -50.11
C TYR A 4 -7.96 -31.38 -49.64
N MET A 5 -6.79 -31.86 -50.02
CA MET A 5 -5.51 -31.23 -49.68
C MET A 5 -5.19 -30.21 -50.76
N LYS A 6 -5.38 -28.92 -50.45
CA LYS A 6 -5.27 -27.80 -51.40
C LYS A 6 -3.83 -27.32 -51.62
N ASP A 7 -2.93 -27.55 -50.66
CA ASP A 7 -1.52 -27.17 -50.76
C ASP A 7 -0.61 -28.05 -49.91
N ARG A 8 0.52 -28.43 -50.40
CA ARG A 8 1.63 -29.04 -49.65
C ARG A 8 2.64 -27.94 -49.34
N LYS A 9 2.53 -27.28 -48.19
CA LYS A 9 3.65 -26.51 -47.64
C LYS A 9 4.57 -27.41 -46.88
N GLN A 10 5.86 -27.40 -47.24
CA GLN A 10 6.90 -28.02 -46.45
C GLN A 10 7.01 -27.24 -45.14
N LEU A 11 6.76 -27.89 -44.02
CA LEU A 11 6.89 -27.27 -42.71
C LEU A 11 8.38 -27.03 -42.44
N GLU A 12 8.67 -25.87 -41.83
CA GLU A 12 10.02 -25.60 -41.35
C GLU A 12 10.44 -26.63 -40.28
N PRO A 13 11.75 -26.90 -40.16
CA PRO A 13 12.26 -27.81 -39.15
C PRO A 13 11.79 -27.37 -37.75
N TYR A 14 11.52 -28.34 -36.88
CA TYR A 14 11.02 -28.10 -35.52
C TYR A 14 11.85 -27.06 -34.73
N ASP A 15 13.19 -27.13 -34.88
CA ASP A 15 14.09 -26.21 -34.17
C ASP A 15 13.87 -24.74 -34.56
N SER A 16 13.54 -24.46 -35.82
CA SER A 16 13.20 -23.12 -36.29
C SER A 16 11.86 -22.63 -35.74
N LEU A 17 10.92 -23.55 -35.54
CA LEU A 17 9.55 -23.23 -35.07
C LEU A 17 9.42 -23.26 -33.54
N ARG A 18 10.40 -23.87 -32.85
CA ARG A 18 10.34 -24.13 -31.40
C ARG A 18 9.96 -22.88 -30.57
N THR A 19 10.61 -21.77 -30.84
CA THR A 19 10.36 -20.51 -30.11
C THR A 19 8.93 -19.99 -30.32
N ASN A 20 8.42 -20.08 -31.55
CA ASN A 20 7.07 -19.65 -31.88
C ASN A 20 6.01 -20.57 -31.29
N ILE A 21 6.27 -21.90 -31.31
CA ILE A 21 5.41 -22.89 -30.67
C ILE A 21 5.37 -22.66 -29.15
N MET A 22 6.52 -22.42 -28.51
CA MET A 22 6.58 -22.12 -27.07
C MET A 22 5.77 -20.88 -26.72
N LYS A 23 5.97 -19.76 -27.43
CA LYS A 23 5.17 -18.53 -27.23
C LYS A 23 3.67 -18.76 -27.42
N PHE A 24 3.30 -19.55 -28.43
CA PHE A 24 1.89 -19.89 -28.67
C PHE A 24 1.29 -20.72 -27.52
N LEU A 25 2.01 -21.72 -27.03
CA LEU A 25 1.56 -22.55 -25.90
C LEU A 25 1.47 -21.74 -24.60
N GLU A 26 2.43 -20.86 -24.36
CA GLU A 26 2.42 -19.93 -23.21
C GLU A 26 1.25 -18.95 -23.26
N SER A 27 0.99 -18.33 -24.42
CA SER A 27 -0.13 -17.39 -24.58
C SER A 27 -1.48 -18.03 -24.34
N ARG A 28 -1.62 -19.34 -24.52
CA ARG A 28 -2.82 -20.12 -24.26
C ARG A 28 -2.86 -20.81 -22.90
N ASN A 29 -1.89 -20.55 -22.03
CA ASN A 29 -1.77 -21.16 -20.70
C ASN A 29 -1.83 -22.72 -20.74
N VAL A 30 -1.31 -23.34 -21.83
CA VAL A 30 -1.42 -24.77 -22.04
C VAL A 30 -0.76 -25.57 -20.91
N ARG A 31 0.38 -25.10 -20.38
CA ARG A 31 1.04 -25.73 -19.22
C ARG A 31 0.13 -25.81 -18.01
N MET A 32 -0.53 -24.69 -17.67
CA MET A 32 -1.45 -24.64 -16.52
C MET A 32 -2.65 -25.57 -16.73
N LYS A 33 -3.19 -25.61 -17.95
CA LYS A 33 -4.30 -26.50 -18.29
C LYS A 33 -3.92 -27.96 -18.14
N VAL A 34 -2.80 -28.38 -18.72
CA VAL A 34 -2.29 -29.76 -18.62
C VAL A 34 -2.02 -30.16 -17.16
N ALA A 35 -1.40 -29.28 -16.38
CA ALA A 35 -1.17 -29.52 -14.95
C ALA A 35 -2.49 -29.68 -14.17
N THR A 36 -3.47 -28.80 -14.41
CA THR A 36 -4.79 -28.86 -13.76
C THR A 36 -5.55 -30.12 -14.15
N ASP A 37 -5.55 -30.48 -15.44
CA ASP A 37 -6.21 -31.68 -15.94
C ASP A 37 -5.56 -32.96 -15.36
N SER A 38 -4.23 -32.99 -15.24
CA SER A 38 -3.50 -34.09 -14.61
C SER A 38 -3.92 -34.29 -13.16
N VAL A 39 -3.91 -33.23 -12.35
CA VAL A 39 -4.36 -33.30 -10.94
C VAL A 39 -5.82 -33.74 -10.85
N THR A 40 -6.69 -33.18 -11.69
CA THR A 40 -8.11 -33.52 -11.72
C THR A 40 -8.33 -35.02 -12.06
N ASN A 41 -7.56 -35.56 -12.99
CA ASN A 41 -7.65 -36.97 -13.36
C ASN A 41 -7.17 -37.88 -12.22
N ILE A 42 -6.10 -37.53 -11.52
CA ILE A 42 -5.61 -38.28 -10.34
C ILE A 42 -6.70 -38.32 -9.26
N VAL A 43 -7.30 -37.18 -8.93
CA VAL A 43 -8.38 -37.11 -7.94
C VAL A 43 -9.59 -37.95 -8.35
N LYS A 44 -10.04 -37.86 -9.60
CA LYS A 44 -11.15 -38.67 -10.12
C LYS A 44 -10.87 -40.17 -10.04
N ASN A 45 -9.67 -40.59 -10.44
CA ASN A 45 -9.27 -41.99 -10.45
C ASN A 45 -9.09 -42.56 -9.03
N SER A 46 -8.88 -41.71 -8.05
CA SER A 46 -8.72 -42.12 -6.63
C SER A 46 -10.03 -42.53 -5.96
N LYS A 47 -11.17 -42.40 -6.65
CA LYS A 47 -12.51 -42.72 -6.13
C LYS A 47 -12.80 -42.12 -4.75
N GLY A 48 -12.32 -40.89 -4.50
CA GLY A 48 -12.55 -40.15 -3.26
C GLY A 48 -11.50 -40.35 -2.16
N SER A 49 -10.46 -41.18 -2.40
CA SER A 49 -9.40 -41.40 -1.42
C SER A 49 -8.37 -40.24 -1.36
N LEU A 50 -8.25 -39.45 -2.45
CA LEU A 50 -7.36 -38.32 -2.54
C LEU A 50 -8.12 -37.02 -2.81
N THR A 51 -7.78 -35.98 -2.08
CA THR A 51 -8.21 -34.60 -2.38
C THR A 51 -7.17 -33.91 -3.27
N ARG A 52 -7.55 -32.80 -3.89
CA ARG A 52 -6.64 -31.98 -4.71
C ARG A 52 -5.41 -31.53 -3.91
N GLU A 53 -5.61 -31.11 -2.66
CA GLU A 53 -4.56 -30.64 -1.75
C GLU A 53 -3.56 -31.76 -1.46
N LYS A 54 -4.05 -33.00 -1.21
CA LYS A 54 -3.18 -34.15 -0.98
C LYS A 54 -2.36 -34.50 -2.21
N VAL A 55 -2.95 -34.47 -3.40
CA VAL A 55 -2.22 -34.74 -4.66
C VAL A 55 -1.14 -33.68 -4.89
N LEU A 56 -1.46 -32.40 -4.66
CA LEU A 56 -0.48 -31.32 -4.80
C LEU A 56 0.66 -31.44 -3.78
N ALA A 57 0.34 -31.76 -2.52
CA ALA A 57 1.35 -31.96 -1.48
C ALA A 57 2.31 -33.10 -1.83
N GLN A 58 1.79 -34.27 -2.25
CA GLN A 58 2.59 -35.39 -2.69
C GLN A 58 3.49 -35.04 -3.88
N ARG A 59 2.94 -34.35 -4.89
CA ARG A 59 3.73 -33.92 -6.05
C ARG A 59 4.82 -32.91 -5.69
N THR A 60 4.54 -32.00 -4.78
CA THR A 60 5.53 -31.05 -4.27
C THR A 60 6.66 -31.79 -3.57
N GLU A 61 6.35 -32.76 -2.70
CA GLU A 61 7.32 -33.57 -2.00
C GLU A 61 8.20 -34.38 -2.97
N GLU A 62 7.58 -35.05 -3.96
CA GLU A 62 8.31 -35.81 -5.01
C GLU A 62 9.25 -34.91 -5.82
N LEU A 63 8.80 -33.71 -6.19
CA LEU A 63 9.60 -32.77 -6.98
C LEU A 63 10.74 -32.17 -6.17
N THR A 64 10.48 -31.76 -4.95
CA THR A 64 11.50 -31.18 -4.06
C THR A 64 12.55 -32.19 -3.61
N ALA A 65 12.20 -33.49 -3.61
CA ALA A 65 13.18 -34.57 -3.36
C ALA A 65 14.16 -34.75 -4.52
N LYS A 66 13.78 -34.34 -5.74
CA LYS A 66 14.57 -34.54 -6.96
C LYS A 66 15.23 -33.25 -7.47
N ASP A 67 14.69 -32.11 -7.13
CA ASP A 67 15.10 -30.80 -7.61
C ASP A 67 15.46 -29.90 -6.41
N ASN A 68 16.77 -29.73 -6.21
CA ASN A 68 17.29 -28.90 -5.11
C ASN A 68 16.98 -27.40 -5.30
N ASP A 69 16.91 -26.92 -6.54
CA ASP A 69 16.62 -25.51 -6.83
C ASP A 69 15.18 -25.20 -6.45
N LEU A 70 14.24 -26.09 -6.83
CA LEU A 70 12.84 -25.97 -6.41
C LEU A 70 12.69 -26.06 -4.89
N LYS A 71 13.40 -26.98 -4.23
CA LYS A 71 13.40 -27.09 -2.76
C LYS A 71 13.89 -25.80 -2.09
N ASN A 72 14.98 -25.25 -2.58
CA ASN A 72 15.54 -24.00 -2.05
C ASN A 72 14.60 -22.83 -2.30
N LEU A 73 13.98 -22.73 -3.47
CA LEU A 73 13.00 -21.71 -3.81
C LEU A 73 11.78 -21.76 -2.87
N ILE A 74 11.22 -22.93 -2.63
CA ILE A 74 10.09 -23.09 -1.71
C ILE A 74 10.47 -22.67 -0.29
N ARG A 75 11.69 -23.05 0.16
CA ARG A 75 12.19 -22.64 1.48
C ARG A 75 12.36 -21.12 1.57
N GLU A 76 12.92 -20.51 0.53
CA GLU A 76 13.09 -19.05 0.47
C GLU A 76 11.75 -18.31 0.57
N TYR A 77 10.74 -18.77 -0.18
CA TYR A 77 9.39 -18.23 -0.08
C TYR A 77 8.78 -18.40 1.31
N HIS A 78 8.89 -19.59 1.90
CA HIS A 78 8.41 -19.87 3.25
C HIS A 78 9.08 -18.95 4.28
N ASP A 79 10.40 -18.87 4.25
CA ASP A 79 11.18 -18.06 5.18
C ASP A 79 10.90 -16.56 4.98
N GLY A 80 10.71 -16.12 3.72
CA GLY A 80 10.30 -14.77 3.38
C GLY A 80 8.91 -14.41 3.92
N LEU A 81 7.93 -15.30 3.79
CA LEU A 81 6.59 -15.10 4.36
C LEU A 81 6.61 -15.05 5.89
N MET A 82 7.40 -15.91 6.52
CA MET A 82 7.58 -15.90 7.98
C MET A 82 8.25 -14.60 8.45
N LEU A 83 9.29 -14.16 7.75
CA LEU A 83 9.97 -12.90 8.04
C LEU A 83 9.02 -11.71 7.88
N PHE A 84 8.24 -11.67 6.79
CA PHE A 84 7.24 -10.64 6.55
C PHE A 84 6.23 -10.56 7.70
N GLU A 85 5.64 -11.71 8.08
CA GLU A 85 4.62 -11.75 9.12
C GLU A 85 5.16 -11.33 10.49
N ILE A 86 6.35 -11.79 10.86
CA ILE A 86 6.94 -11.41 12.17
C ILE A 86 7.37 -9.93 12.18
N SER A 87 7.86 -9.41 11.05
CA SER A 87 8.19 -7.98 10.91
C SER A 87 6.94 -7.12 10.98
N ASN A 88 5.85 -7.55 10.32
CA ASN A 88 4.57 -6.87 10.37
C ASN A 88 4.05 -6.75 11.81
N ARG A 89 4.06 -7.84 12.58
CA ARG A 89 3.57 -7.85 13.98
C ARG A 89 4.44 -7.02 14.91
N ASN A 90 5.76 -7.12 14.78
CA ASN A 90 6.68 -6.49 15.74
C ASN A 90 6.98 -5.03 15.41
N VAL A 91 6.91 -4.64 14.14
CA VAL A 91 7.33 -3.32 13.67
C VAL A 91 6.19 -2.56 13.01
N TRP A 92 5.68 -3.02 11.87
CA TRP A 92 4.82 -2.21 11.00
C TRP A 92 3.43 -1.98 11.58
N ASP A 93 2.74 -3.05 11.95
CA ASP A 93 1.41 -2.98 12.59
C ASP A 93 1.48 -2.26 13.93
N LYS A 94 2.53 -2.50 14.70
CA LYS A 94 2.77 -1.84 15.98
C LYS A 94 2.98 -0.35 15.77
N ALA A 95 3.86 0.05 14.82
CA ALA A 95 4.09 1.44 14.50
C ALA A 95 2.81 2.16 14.06
N ALA A 96 1.97 1.50 13.26
CA ALA A 96 0.74 2.12 12.74
C ALA A 96 -0.35 2.31 13.82
N LYS A 97 -0.39 1.45 14.86
CA LYS A 97 -1.47 1.39 15.86
C LYS A 97 -1.09 1.98 17.21
N ASP A 98 0.19 2.21 17.49
CA ASP A 98 0.69 2.73 18.77
C ASP A 98 0.58 4.26 18.82
N GLU A 99 -0.64 4.79 18.99
CA GLU A 99 -0.88 6.24 19.06
C GLU A 99 -0.08 6.92 20.18
N ALA A 100 0.06 6.27 21.33
CA ALA A 100 0.82 6.81 22.44
C ALA A 100 2.32 6.88 22.14
N GLY A 101 2.88 5.83 21.52
CA GLY A 101 4.26 5.78 21.07
C GLY A 101 4.54 6.82 19.99
N LEU A 102 3.65 6.97 19.01
CA LEU A 102 3.75 7.99 17.96
C LEU A 102 3.76 9.41 18.54
N ALA A 103 2.84 9.71 19.47
CA ALA A 103 2.78 11.01 20.13
C ALA A 103 4.04 11.30 20.95
N ALA A 104 4.54 10.31 21.71
CA ALA A 104 5.77 10.42 22.48
C ALA A 104 6.99 10.61 21.59
N TYR A 105 7.09 9.84 20.51
CA TYR A 105 8.15 9.96 19.51
C TYR A 105 8.16 11.35 18.88
N PHE A 106 7.03 11.79 18.38
CA PHE A 106 6.87 13.13 17.81
C PHE A 106 7.28 14.24 18.79
N LYS A 107 6.79 14.18 20.04
CA LYS A 107 7.14 15.16 21.07
C LYS A 107 8.66 15.28 21.28
N LYS A 108 9.36 14.15 21.31
CA LYS A 108 10.80 14.09 21.46
C LYS A 108 11.57 14.61 20.23
N HIS A 109 11.03 14.34 19.04
CA HIS A 109 11.69 14.63 17.76
C HIS A 109 11.02 15.77 16.97
N LYS A 110 10.18 16.56 17.61
CA LYS A 110 9.36 17.62 16.97
C LYS A 110 10.16 18.56 16.07
N LYS A 111 11.39 18.87 16.43
CA LYS A 111 12.26 19.76 15.66
C LYS A 111 12.58 19.21 14.25
N ASN A 112 12.58 17.90 14.08
CA ASN A 112 12.87 17.25 12.81
C ASN A 112 11.76 17.45 11.77
N TYR A 113 10.56 17.84 12.24
CA TYR A 113 9.37 18.07 11.40
C TYR A 113 9.09 19.55 11.17
N ALA A 114 10.06 20.42 11.45
CA ALA A 114 9.93 21.85 11.16
C ALA A 114 9.75 22.11 9.67
N TRP A 115 8.94 23.11 9.34
CA TRP A 115 8.69 23.50 7.95
C TRP A 115 9.50 24.74 7.59
N SER A 116 9.94 24.80 6.33
CA SER A 116 10.65 25.98 5.78
C SER A 116 9.71 27.17 5.57
N GLU A 117 8.40 26.92 5.44
CA GLU A 117 7.39 27.95 5.21
C GLU A 117 6.13 27.70 6.05
N PRO A 118 5.37 28.77 6.37
CA PRO A 118 4.10 28.64 7.09
C PRO A 118 3.09 27.79 6.31
N ARG A 119 2.27 27.02 7.03
CA ARG A 119 1.16 26.25 6.45
C ARG A 119 -0.15 26.59 7.13
N PHE A 120 -1.23 26.49 6.38
CA PHE A 120 -2.59 26.66 6.91
C PHE A 120 -3.16 25.29 7.28
N LYS A 121 -3.40 25.06 8.59
CA LYS A 121 -4.12 23.89 9.09
C LYS A 121 -5.59 24.26 9.22
N GLY A 122 -6.42 23.70 8.36
CA GLY A 122 -7.83 24.08 8.31
C GLY A 122 -8.58 23.42 7.17
N MET A 123 -9.61 24.11 6.74
CA MET A 123 -10.42 23.69 5.59
C MET A 123 -10.76 24.88 4.69
N ALA A 124 -10.84 24.63 3.39
CA ALA A 124 -11.59 25.43 2.44
C ALA A 124 -12.95 24.75 2.24
N PHE A 125 -14.02 25.51 2.24
CA PHE A 125 -15.37 24.96 2.09
C PHE A 125 -16.26 25.84 1.24
N HIS A 126 -17.24 25.19 0.62
CA HIS A 126 -18.16 25.78 -0.34
C HIS A 126 -19.58 25.40 0.06
N VAL A 127 -20.46 26.39 0.14
CA VAL A 127 -21.84 26.22 0.61
C VAL A 127 -22.83 26.86 -0.36
N LYS A 128 -24.09 26.39 -0.30
CA LYS A 128 -25.18 26.91 -1.12
C LYS A 128 -25.79 28.16 -0.52
N ASN A 129 -25.89 28.23 0.81
CA ASN A 129 -26.60 29.26 1.53
C ASN A 129 -25.69 29.91 2.58
N VAL A 130 -25.96 31.20 2.89
CA VAL A 130 -25.18 31.98 3.84
C VAL A 130 -25.31 31.41 5.28
N GLU A 131 -26.47 30.86 5.63
CA GLU A 131 -26.69 30.24 6.96
C GLU A 131 -25.72 29.08 7.17
N ASP A 132 -25.43 28.27 6.12
CA ASP A 132 -24.50 27.16 6.20
C ASP A 132 -23.06 27.61 6.41
N GLN A 133 -22.68 28.82 5.96
CA GLN A 133 -21.32 29.34 6.15
C GLN A 133 -20.96 29.46 7.62
N LYS A 134 -21.87 30.02 8.44
CA LYS A 134 -21.68 30.12 9.89
C LYS A 134 -21.81 28.77 10.57
N ALA A 135 -22.83 28.00 10.20
CA ALA A 135 -23.10 26.69 10.79
C ALA A 135 -21.94 25.71 10.63
N VAL A 136 -21.24 25.71 9.46
CA VAL A 136 -20.06 24.88 9.19
C VAL A 136 -18.92 25.25 10.16
N LYS A 137 -18.63 26.51 10.37
CA LYS A 137 -17.59 26.97 11.32
C LYS A 137 -17.92 26.59 12.76
N ASP A 138 -19.18 26.84 13.18
CA ASP A 138 -19.63 26.53 14.53
C ASP A 138 -19.64 25.02 14.81
N CYS A 139 -19.93 24.20 13.80
CA CYS A 139 -19.97 22.75 13.91
C CYS A 139 -18.60 22.13 14.28
N VAL A 140 -17.50 22.74 13.87
CA VAL A 140 -16.14 22.22 14.10
C VAL A 140 -15.38 22.96 15.19
N LYS A 141 -15.94 24.08 15.68
CA LYS A 141 -15.32 24.89 16.73
C LYS A 141 -15.14 24.07 18.02
N GLY A 142 -13.92 24.02 18.53
CA GLY A 142 -13.58 23.26 19.73
C GLY A 142 -13.39 21.74 19.52
N LEU A 143 -13.61 21.23 18.32
CA LEU A 143 -13.32 19.82 18.00
C LEU A 143 -11.87 19.61 17.57
N ALA A 144 -11.33 18.43 17.88
CA ALA A 144 -10.05 17.99 17.34
C ALA A 144 -10.09 17.98 15.81
N PHE A 145 -9.02 18.46 15.18
CA PHE A 145 -8.94 18.58 13.72
C PHE A 145 -9.21 17.27 12.99
N SER A 146 -8.77 16.13 13.53
CA SER A 146 -9.04 14.80 12.99
C SER A 146 -10.52 14.50 12.79
N LYS A 147 -11.38 15.00 13.68
CA LYS A 147 -12.83 14.72 13.68
C LYS A 147 -13.67 15.64 12.78
N TRP A 148 -13.07 16.68 12.20
CA TRP A 148 -13.82 17.69 11.42
C TRP A 148 -14.53 17.07 10.21
N ALA A 149 -13.83 16.24 9.43
CA ALA A 149 -14.40 15.70 8.19
C ALA A 149 -15.66 14.86 8.43
N ASP A 150 -15.60 13.93 9.40
CA ASP A 150 -16.74 13.07 9.73
C ASP A 150 -17.90 13.87 10.32
N LYS A 151 -17.60 14.82 11.21
CA LYS A 151 -18.63 15.66 11.81
C LYS A 151 -19.37 16.50 10.76
N LEU A 152 -18.63 17.13 9.85
CA LEU A 152 -19.21 17.93 8.77
C LEU A 152 -20.01 17.07 7.81
N ARG A 153 -19.45 15.92 7.40
CA ARG A 153 -20.13 14.99 6.49
C ARG A 153 -21.48 14.52 7.07
N THR A 154 -21.49 14.11 8.33
CA THR A 154 -22.71 13.57 8.96
C THR A 154 -23.74 14.65 9.34
N THR A 155 -23.29 15.91 9.51
CA THR A 155 -24.20 17.02 9.89
C THR A 155 -24.85 17.67 8.68
N PHE A 156 -24.11 17.83 7.58
CA PHE A 156 -24.56 18.64 6.43
C PHE A 156 -24.86 17.83 5.18
N ASN A 157 -24.32 16.62 5.07
CA ASN A 157 -24.48 15.80 3.88
C ASN A 157 -25.13 14.47 4.23
N ASN A 158 -25.96 13.94 3.31
CA ASN A 158 -26.52 12.59 3.36
C ASN A 158 -26.53 11.99 1.95
N ASP A 159 -27.05 10.77 1.82
CA ASP A 159 -27.05 10.05 0.55
C ASP A 159 -27.84 10.75 -0.57
N SER A 160 -28.81 11.60 -0.20
CA SER A 160 -29.69 12.29 -1.15
C SER A 160 -29.31 13.75 -1.37
N VAL A 161 -28.71 14.39 -0.38
CA VAL A 161 -28.44 15.85 -0.40
C VAL A 161 -27.03 16.16 0.06
N ILE A 162 -26.29 16.84 -0.80
CA ILE A 162 -24.98 17.39 -0.48
C ILE A 162 -25.13 18.91 -0.32
N ARG A 163 -25.07 19.39 0.92
CA ARG A 163 -25.21 20.81 1.24
C ARG A 163 -23.90 21.58 1.19
N ILE A 164 -22.79 20.89 1.49
CA ILE A 164 -21.47 21.51 1.56
C ILE A 164 -20.41 20.67 0.84
N ARG A 165 -19.38 21.34 0.33
CA ARG A 165 -18.14 20.73 -0.17
C ARG A 165 -17.00 21.22 0.70
N VAL A 166 -16.13 20.33 1.16
CA VAL A 166 -15.05 20.65 2.09
C VAL A 166 -13.77 19.99 1.67
N GLU A 167 -12.71 20.77 1.61
CA GLU A 167 -11.32 20.31 1.50
C GLU A 167 -10.61 20.61 2.82
N LYS A 168 -10.34 19.57 3.62
CA LYS A 168 -9.65 19.67 4.89
C LYS A 168 -8.20 19.23 4.75
N GLY A 169 -7.26 20.01 5.25
CA GLY A 169 -5.85 19.66 5.13
C GLY A 169 -4.91 20.63 5.84
N ILE A 170 -3.64 20.41 5.60
CA ILE A 170 -2.55 21.31 5.96
C ILE A 170 -1.93 21.79 4.65
N PHE A 171 -2.24 23.02 4.29
CA PHE A 171 -1.93 23.60 2.99
C PHE A 171 -0.69 24.49 3.08
N LYS A 172 0.24 24.34 2.17
CA LYS A 172 1.26 25.34 1.85
C LYS A 172 0.79 26.21 0.69
N LYS A 173 1.53 27.27 0.38
CA LYS A 173 1.24 28.09 -0.81
C LYS A 173 1.31 27.23 -2.07
N GLY A 174 0.27 27.28 -2.87
CA GLY A 174 0.11 26.55 -4.13
C GLY A 174 -0.68 25.25 -4.03
N ASP A 175 -1.03 24.77 -2.83
CA ASP A 175 -1.78 23.52 -2.67
C ASP A 175 -3.28 23.70 -2.95
N ASN A 176 -3.86 24.87 -2.61
CA ASN A 176 -5.27 25.15 -2.82
C ASN A 176 -5.48 26.62 -3.14
N ALA A 177 -6.12 26.91 -4.26
CA ALA A 177 -6.30 28.26 -4.78
C ALA A 177 -7.16 29.15 -3.86
N PHE A 178 -8.17 28.59 -3.19
CA PHE A 178 -9.00 29.34 -2.22
C PHE A 178 -8.21 29.70 -0.99
N VAL A 179 -7.41 28.77 -0.45
CA VAL A 179 -6.51 29.02 0.68
C VAL A 179 -5.45 30.04 0.29
N ASP A 180 -4.88 29.94 -0.91
CA ASP A 180 -3.91 30.91 -1.42
C ASP A 180 -4.48 32.34 -1.42
N LYS A 181 -5.69 32.51 -1.96
CA LYS A 181 -6.37 33.80 -2.01
C LYS A 181 -6.79 34.33 -0.64
N MET A 182 -7.50 33.49 0.13
CA MET A 182 -8.15 33.93 1.36
C MET A 182 -7.21 34.01 2.56
N VAL A 183 -6.24 33.10 2.65
CA VAL A 183 -5.31 33.00 3.80
C VAL A 183 -3.96 33.63 3.47
N PHE A 184 -3.33 33.19 2.39
CA PHE A 184 -1.99 33.67 2.02
C PHE A 184 -1.97 34.97 1.22
N LYS A 185 -3.16 35.52 0.90
CA LYS A 185 -3.33 36.80 0.18
C LYS A 185 -2.58 36.84 -1.16
N LYS A 186 -2.48 35.68 -1.83
CA LYS A 186 -1.90 35.57 -3.16
C LYS A 186 -2.88 36.13 -4.19
N ASP A 187 -2.39 36.93 -5.10
CA ASP A 187 -3.17 37.38 -6.24
C ASP A 187 -3.39 36.20 -7.19
N THR A 188 -4.58 35.60 -7.06
CA THR A 188 -4.99 34.44 -7.86
C THR A 188 -6.48 34.51 -8.13
N THR A 189 -6.86 34.17 -9.36
CA THR A 189 -8.26 34.06 -9.75
C THR A 189 -8.80 32.73 -9.27
N VAL A 190 -9.91 32.75 -8.53
CA VAL A 190 -10.60 31.55 -8.04
C VAL A 190 -12.00 31.55 -8.64
N GLN A 191 -12.38 30.43 -9.19
CA GLN A 191 -13.73 30.23 -9.72
C GLN A 191 -14.54 29.42 -8.71
N SER A 192 -15.61 30.01 -8.19
CA SER A 192 -16.53 29.34 -7.28
C SER A 192 -17.24 28.18 -7.99
N LEU A 193 -17.58 27.15 -7.23
CA LEU A 193 -18.35 26.03 -7.74
C LEU A 193 -19.77 26.47 -8.11
N LYS A 194 -20.24 26.09 -9.30
CA LYS A 194 -21.54 26.50 -9.86
C LYS A 194 -22.71 26.32 -8.87
N ASP A 195 -22.72 25.18 -8.17
CA ASP A 195 -23.81 24.85 -7.22
C ASP A 195 -23.53 25.27 -5.78
N TYR A 196 -22.36 25.84 -5.48
CA TYR A 196 -21.90 26.26 -4.16
C TYR A 196 -21.17 27.60 -4.29
N PRO A 197 -21.90 28.69 -4.51
CA PRO A 197 -21.31 29.99 -4.86
C PRO A 197 -20.60 30.70 -3.71
N ILE A 198 -20.77 30.22 -2.47
CA ILE A 198 -20.20 30.86 -1.30
C ILE A 198 -18.99 30.06 -0.83
N ASP A 199 -17.83 30.69 -0.93
CA ASP A 199 -16.53 30.10 -0.57
C ASP A 199 -16.04 30.71 0.75
N ASP A 200 -15.48 29.88 1.62
CA ASP A 200 -14.88 30.37 2.87
C ASP A 200 -13.78 29.41 3.36
N VAL A 201 -13.01 29.87 4.33
CA VAL A 201 -11.96 29.09 4.97
C VAL A 201 -12.11 29.16 6.49
N PHE A 202 -11.73 28.07 7.17
CA PHE A 202 -11.69 28.04 8.61
C PHE A 202 -10.49 27.23 9.10
N GLY A 203 -9.69 27.81 10.01
CA GLY A 203 -8.47 27.19 10.51
C GLY A 203 -7.48 28.21 11.03
N LYS A 204 -6.22 27.83 11.10
CA LYS A 204 -5.12 28.66 11.60
C LYS A 204 -3.83 28.46 10.81
N ILE A 205 -2.98 29.48 10.81
CA ILE A 205 -1.64 29.40 10.22
C ILE A 205 -0.66 28.84 11.25
N LEU A 206 0.04 27.78 10.89
CA LEU A 206 1.13 27.20 11.64
C LEU A 206 2.46 27.72 11.04
N LYS A 207 3.20 28.52 11.82
CA LYS A 207 4.36 29.27 11.30
C LYS A 207 5.65 28.46 11.25
N LYS A 208 5.84 27.49 12.15
CA LYS A 208 7.14 26.84 12.36
C LYS A 208 7.13 25.32 12.09
N GLY A 209 5.98 24.69 12.13
CA GLY A 209 5.88 23.25 11.99
C GLY A 209 4.57 22.69 12.56
N PRO A 210 4.42 21.36 12.57
CA PRO A 210 3.24 20.68 13.06
C PRO A 210 3.04 20.86 14.56
N GLU A 211 1.79 20.87 15.00
CA GLU A 211 1.45 20.95 16.42
C GLU A 211 1.38 19.58 17.08
N GLU A 212 0.83 18.62 16.36
CA GLU A 212 0.61 17.24 16.79
C GLU A 212 1.11 16.26 15.71
N TYR A 213 1.30 14.99 16.09
CA TYR A 213 1.87 14.01 15.17
C TYR A 213 0.94 13.72 13.99
N GLU A 214 -0.36 13.85 14.17
CA GLU A 214 -1.36 13.70 13.11
C GLU A 214 -1.13 14.67 11.94
N ASP A 215 -0.55 15.83 12.20
CA ASP A 215 -0.26 16.84 11.16
C ASP A 215 0.78 16.35 10.15
N VAL A 216 1.61 15.39 10.54
CA VAL A 216 2.67 14.77 9.76
C VAL A 216 2.70 13.26 9.96
N LYS A 217 1.53 12.66 10.16
CA LYS A 217 1.36 11.27 10.59
C LYS A 217 2.21 10.29 9.78
N GLY A 218 2.22 10.41 8.46
CA GLY A 218 2.99 9.50 7.61
C GLY A 218 4.50 9.54 7.87
N LEU A 219 5.06 10.74 8.08
CA LEU A 219 6.48 10.91 8.39
C LEU A 219 6.81 10.33 9.77
N VAL A 220 5.98 10.63 10.76
CA VAL A 220 6.18 10.15 12.14
C VAL A 220 6.07 8.62 12.21
N ILE A 221 5.11 8.01 11.50
CA ILE A 221 5.01 6.55 11.41
C ILE A 221 6.27 5.94 10.81
N ALA A 222 6.78 6.49 9.71
CA ALA A 222 7.97 5.98 9.06
C ALA A 222 9.21 6.04 9.97
N ASP A 223 9.42 7.18 10.63
CA ASP A 223 10.56 7.34 11.54
C ASP A 223 10.40 6.48 12.81
N TYR A 224 9.20 6.36 13.34
CA TYR A 224 8.93 5.50 14.50
C TYR A 224 9.08 4.02 14.15
N GLN A 225 8.69 3.63 12.95
CA GLN A 225 8.90 2.29 12.40
C GLN A 225 10.39 1.94 12.36
N ASN A 226 11.23 2.85 11.84
CA ASN A 226 12.69 2.66 11.83
C ASN A 226 13.25 2.48 13.25
N LEU A 227 12.78 3.28 14.21
CA LEU A 227 13.20 3.13 15.62
C LEU A 227 12.80 1.77 16.20
N LEU A 228 11.59 1.29 15.92
CA LEU A 228 11.14 -0.03 16.39
C LEU A 228 11.95 -1.16 15.74
N GLU A 229 12.26 -1.04 14.47
CA GLU A 229 13.07 -2.01 13.73
C GLU A 229 14.50 -2.08 14.29
N GLU A 230 15.15 -0.94 14.47
CA GLU A 230 16.49 -0.87 15.07
C GLU A 230 16.55 -1.52 16.45
N ARG A 231 15.55 -1.26 17.30
CA ARG A 231 15.46 -1.86 18.63
C ARG A 231 15.25 -3.37 18.54
N TRP A 232 14.35 -3.81 17.68
CA TRP A 232 14.07 -5.23 17.49
C TRP A 232 15.28 -5.98 16.95
N ILE A 233 16.00 -5.42 15.97
CA ILE A 233 17.25 -6.01 15.46
C ILE A 233 18.32 -6.08 16.56
N ALA A 234 18.44 -5.04 17.39
CA ALA A 234 19.39 -5.04 18.51
C ALA A 234 19.06 -6.13 19.53
N GLU A 235 17.79 -6.33 19.86
CA GLU A 235 17.32 -7.41 20.73
C GLU A 235 17.59 -8.80 20.13
N LEU A 236 17.32 -8.98 18.81
CA LEU A 236 17.60 -10.22 18.10
C LEU A 236 19.11 -10.55 18.11
N ARG A 237 19.97 -9.58 17.81
CA ARG A 237 21.43 -9.76 17.83
C ARG A 237 21.96 -10.16 19.21
N LYS A 238 21.34 -9.61 20.28
CA LYS A 238 21.70 -9.99 21.65
C LYS A 238 21.24 -11.41 21.98
N LYS A 239 20.05 -11.80 21.50
CA LYS A 239 19.46 -13.11 21.79
C LYS A 239 20.05 -14.23 20.93
N TYR A 240 20.38 -13.92 19.69
CA TYR A 240 20.86 -14.87 18.68
C TYR A 240 22.19 -14.38 18.12
N PRO A 241 23.34 -14.71 18.75
CA PRO A 241 24.64 -14.33 18.23
C PRO A 241 24.90 -14.98 16.87
N VAL A 242 25.36 -14.17 15.91
CA VAL A 242 25.69 -14.63 14.55
C VAL A 242 27.19 -14.82 14.42
N VAL A 243 27.60 -16.01 14.00
CA VAL A 243 28.99 -16.34 13.67
C VAL A 243 29.08 -16.52 12.15
N VAL A 244 29.92 -15.68 11.51
CA VAL A 244 30.16 -15.76 10.06
C VAL A 244 31.44 -16.58 9.82
N ASN A 245 31.30 -17.71 9.07
CA ASN A 245 32.47 -18.45 8.60
C ASN A 245 33.06 -17.73 7.38
N LYS A 246 34.13 -16.96 7.61
CA LYS A 246 34.76 -16.15 6.55
C LYS A 246 35.35 -16.98 5.43
N GLU A 247 35.92 -18.15 5.72
CA GLU A 247 36.52 -19.03 4.73
C GLU A 247 35.46 -19.54 3.74
N VAL A 248 34.27 -19.90 4.26
CA VAL A 248 33.15 -20.32 3.40
C VAL A 248 32.57 -19.12 2.64
N LEU A 249 32.47 -17.96 3.26
CA LEU A 249 31.95 -16.76 2.60
C LEU A 249 32.83 -16.34 1.40
N GLU A 250 34.14 -16.49 1.49
CA GLU A 250 35.08 -16.19 0.39
C GLU A 250 34.92 -17.13 -0.83
N THR A 251 34.27 -18.27 -0.65
CA THR A 251 34.01 -19.22 -1.76
C THR A 251 32.73 -18.91 -2.54
N VAL A 252 31.82 -18.11 -1.99
CA VAL A 252 30.47 -17.89 -2.56
C VAL A 252 30.49 -17.14 -3.90
N ASN A 253 31.49 -16.29 -4.14
CA ASN A 253 31.60 -15.47 -5.37
C ASN A 253 32.67 -15.98 -6.36
N LYS A 254 33.08 -17.23 -6.26
CA LYS A 254 34.08 -17.83 -7.16
C LYS A 254 33.45 -18.70 -8.25
N HIS A 255 32.32 -18.30 -8.80
CA HIS A 255 31.66 -18.98 -9.92
C HIS A 255 31.82 -18.21 -11.22
#